data_6e8e5eac9811dd0e1774693e93e64332
#
_entry.id   6e8e5eac9811dd0e1774693e93e64332
#
_cell.length_a   1.000
_cell.length_b   1.000
_cell.length_c   1.000
_cell.angle_alpha   90.00
_cell.angle_beta   90.00
_cell.angle_gamma   90.00
#
_symmetry.space_group_name_H-M   'P 1'
#
loop_
_entity.id
_entity.type
_entity.pdbx_description
1 polymer ?
#
loop_
_entity_poly.entity_id
_entity_poly.type
_entity_poly.pdbx_seq_one_letter_code
_entity_poly.pdbx_strand_id
1 'polypeptide(L)'
;MKTALRINTDFTTEILDLETDSLAQLQEAVGGLVQAADLHDDLTLWCNEEGKLINGMLANVIGTHMWEKSFGMTDIIMGDIVFTGGTDDEGDNLALPTAWLVQLQELAGKLREVLV
;
A
#
# COMPACT_ATOMS: atom_id res chain seq x y z
N MET A 1 2.61 13.58 13.14
CA MET A 1 2.22 12.22 12.70
C MET A 1 2.60 12.01 11.25
N LYS A 2 3.30 10.93 10.95
CA LYS A 2 3.63 10.58 9.56
C LYS A 2 2.63 9.51 9.10
N THR A 3 1.53 9.94 8.52
CA THR A 3 0.40 9.08 8.17
C THR A 3 0.74 8.16 7.01
N ALA A 4 0.40 6.88 7.15
CA ALA A 4 0.38 5.90 6.07
C ALA A 4 -0.93 5.12 6.16
N LEU A 5 -1.31 4.44 5.09
CA LEU A 5 -2.53 3.64 5.07
C LEU A 5 -2.20 2.21 4.67
N ARG A 6 -2.51 1.27 5.57
CA ARG A 6 -2.48 -0.16 5.28
C ARG A 6 -3.82 -0.57 4.70
N ILE A 7 -3.81 -1.32 3.60
CA ILE A 7 -5.02 -1.89 3.01
C ILE A 7 -4.82 -3.40 2.92
N ASN A 8 -5.70 -4.13 3.57
CA ASN A 8 -5.65 -5.58 3.62
C ASN A 8 -6.38 -6.20 2.43
N THR A 9 -6.13 -7.47 2.16
CA THR A 9 -6.76 -8.18 1.02
C THR A 9 -8.28 -8.30 1.16
N ASP A 10 -8.81 -8.17 2.38
CA ASP A 10 -10.25 -8.18 2.66
C ASP A 10 -10.87 -6.77 2.62
N PHE A 11 -10.14 -5.78 2.13
CA PHE A 11 -10.54 -4.37 2.03
C PHE A 11 -10.65 -3.63 3.37
N THR A 12 -10.26 -4.24 4.48
CA THR A 12 -10.12 -3.48 5.74
C THR A 12 -8.88 -2.59 5.66
N THR A 13 -8.93 -1.45 6.34
CA THR A 13 -7.86 -0.46 6.33
C THR A 13 -7.42 -0.12 7.74
N GLU A 14 -6.17 0.31 7.88
CA GLU A 14 -5.60 0.77 9.14
C GLU A 14 -4.70 1.98 8.86
N ILE A 15 -4.91 3.06 9.59
CA ILE A 15 -4.04 4.23 9.53
C ILE A 15 -2.82 3.95 10.41
N LEU A 16 -1.64 4.07 9.83
CA LEU A 16 -0.37 3.87 10.53
C LEU A 16 0.30 5.22 10.76
N ASP A 17 1.00 5.32 11.90
CA ASP A 17 1.89 6.44 12.19
C ASP A 17 3.33 5.92 12.06
N LEU A 18 4.01 6.32 10.98
CA LEU A 18 5.35 5.82 10.70
C LEU A 18 6.39 6.57 11.52
N GLU A 19 7.33 5.83 12.09
CA GLU A 19 8.51 6.36 12.77
C GLU A 19 9.55 6.82 11.75
N THR A 20 10.60 7.48 12.23
CA THR A 20 11.70 7.96 11.37
C THR A 20 12.34 6.82 10.58
N ASP A 21 12.61 5.69 11.23
CA ASP A 21 13.03 4.46 10.55
C ASP A 21 11.81 3.54 10.44
N SER A 22 11.10 3.66 9.33
CA SER A 22 9.84 2.95 9.13
C SER A 22 9.97 1.59 8.46
N LEU A 23 11.17 1.15 8.11
CA LEU A 23 11.37 -0.11 7.38
C LEU A 23 10.79 -1.32 8.14
N ALA A 24 11.07 -1.42 9.44
CA ALA A 24 10.56 -2.51 10.26
C ALA A 24 9.03 -2.51 10.32
N GLN A 25 8.41 -1.33 10.43
CA GLN A 25 6.96 -1.20 10.42
C GLN A 25 6.35 -1.65 9.09
N LEU A 26 6.97 -1.27 7.97
CA LEU A 26 6.51 -1.66 6.64
C LEU A 26 6.65 -3.16 6.43
N GLN A 27 7.77 -3.74 6.85
CA GLN A 27 7.99 -5.19 6.76
C GLN A 27 6.95 -5.97 7.58
N GLU A 28 6.65 -5.52 8.78
CA GLU A 28 5.62 -6.12 9.61
C GLU A 28 4.24 -6.02 8.95
N ALA A 29 3.92 -4.87 8.40
CA ALA A 29 2.61 -4.62 7.79
C ALA A 29 2.37 -5.49 6.56
N VAL A 30 3.39 -5.79 5.75
CA VAL A 30 3.26 -6.60 4.54
C VAL A 30 3.65 -8.07 4.75
N GLY A 31 4.16 -8.41 5.92
CA GLY A 31 4.49 -9.78 6.29
C GLY A 31 5.82 -10.31 5.73
N GLY A 32 6.78 -9.43 5.45
CA GLY A 32 8.09 -9.84 4.94
C GLY A 32 8.87 -8.70 4.30
N LEU A 33 9.82 -9.03 3.45
CA LEU A 33 10.61 -8.05 2.72
C LEU A 33 9.71 -7.17 1.84
N VAL A 34 10.00 -5.87 1.79
CA VAL A 34 9.17 -4.91 1.07
C VAL A 34 9.75 -4.57 -0.29
N GLN A 35 8.85 -4.34 -1.23
CA GLN A 35 9.12 -3.73 -2.53
C GLN A 35 8.33 -2.43 -2.59
N ALA A 36 8.99 -1.34 -3.04
CA ALA A 36 8.34 -0.05 -3.21
C ALA A 36 8.10 0.23 -4.68
N ALA A 37 6.95 0.83 -4.98
CA ALA A 37 6.64 1.32 -6.32
C ALA A 37 6.10 2.74 -6.23
N ASP A 38 6.75 3.67 -6.92
CA ASP A 38 6.30 5.07 -6.97
C ASP A 38 5.20 5.19 -8.02
N LEU A 39 3.96 5.31 -7.57
CA LEU A 39 2.80 5.43 -8.44
C LEU A 39 2.57 6.85 -8.93
N HIS A 40 2.89 7.81 -8.09
CA HIS A 40 2.87 9.25 -8.34
C HIS A 40 3.98 9.89 -7.53
N ASP A 41 4.24 11.17 -7.75
CA ASP A 41 5.25 11.91 -6.98
C ASP A 41 4.96 11.90 -5.47
N ASP A 42 3.69 11.83 -5.11
CA ASP A 42 3.22 11.87 -3.73
C ASP A 42 2.50 10.58 -3.30
N LEU A 43 2.71 9.47 -4.00
CA LEU A 43 2.10 8.18 -3.68
C LEU A 43 3.05 7.03 -3.97
N THR A 44 3.47 6.34 -2.91
CA THR A 44 4.28 5.13 -2.99
C THR A 44 3.50 3.94 -2.46
N LEU A 45 3.50 2.85 -3.21
CA LEU A 45 2.93 1.56 -2.82
C LEU A 45 4.03 0.67 -2.26
N TRP A 46 3.80 0.11 -1.07
CA TRP A 46 4.68 -0.88 -0.45
C TRP A 46 3.97 -2.22 -0.42
N CYS A 47 4.60 -3.25 -0.97
CA CYS A 47 4.05 -4.60 -0.97
C CYS A 47 5.13 -5.63 -0.61
N ASN A 48 4.72 -6.88 -0.38
CA ASN A 48 5.65 -7.96 -0.09
C ASN A 48 6.42 -8.32 -1.35
N GLU A 49 7.74 -8.24 -1.30
CA GLU A 49 8.62 -8.53 -2.44
C GLU A 49 8.46 -9.97 -2.95
N GLU A 50 8.14 -10.89 -2.05
CA GLU A 50 8.01 -12.32 -2.36
C GLU A 50 6.56 -12.79 -2.38
N GLY A 51 5.60 -11.87 -2.46
CA GLY A 51 4.18 -12.19 -2.33
C GLY A 51 3.68 -13.27 -3.28
N LYS A 52 4.19 -13.30 -4.52
CA LYS A 52 3.80 -14.31 -5.50
C LYS A 52 4.36 -15.70 -5.20
N LEU A 53 5.39 -15.78 -4.36
CA LEU A 53 6.03 -17.02 -3.96
C LEU A 53 5.45 -17.61 -2.67
N ILE A 54 4.68 -16.81 -1.92
CA ILE A 54 4.10 -17.25 -0.65
C ILE A 54 2.81 -18.01 -0.93
N ASN A 55 2.80 -19.27 -0.55
CA ASN A 55 1.64 -20.13 -0.72
C ASN A 55 0.46 -19.63 0.13
N GLY A 56 -0.70 -19.46 -0.49
CA GLY A 56 -1.92 -19.01 0.19
C GLY A 56 -2.08 -17.49 0.28
N MET A 57 -1.12 -16.69 -0.20
CA MET A 57 -1.26 -15.25 -0.22
C MET A 57 -2.27 -14.83 -1.28
N LEU A 58 -3.21 -13.96 -0.90
CA LEU A 58 -4.27 -13.49 -1.79
C LEU A 58 -3.84 -12.24 -2.55
N ALA A 59 -4.45 -12.03 -3.72
CA ALA A 59 -4.27 -10.80 -4.47
C ALA A 59 -4.92 -9.61 -3.74
N ASN A 60 -4.27 -8.45 -3.78
CA ASN A 60 -4.82 -7.20 -3.28
C ASN A 60 -5.44 -6.44 -4.44
N VAL A 61 -6.76 -6.38 -4.48
CA VAL A 61 -7.50 -5.78 -5.60
C VAL A 61 -7.19 -4.28 -5.72
N ILE A 62 -7.14 -3.58 -4.60
CA ILE A 62 -6.86 -2.14 -4.60
C ILE A 62 -5.42 -1.87 -5.04
N GLY A 63 -4.46 -2.63 -4.52
CA GLY A 63 -3.06 -2.49 -4.93
C GLY A 63 -2.88 -2.74 -6.43
N THR A 64 -3.51 -3.77 -6.95
CA THR A 64 -3.47 -4.11 -8.37
C THR A 64 -4.12 -3.01 -9.22
N HIS A 65 -5.28 -2.51 -8.78
CA HIS A 65 -5.97 -1.41 -9.47
C HIS A 65 -5.10 -0.13 -9.54
N MET A 66 -4.50 0.24 -8.42
CA MET A 66 -3.63 1.42 -8.37
C MET A 66 -2.37 1.24 -9.21
N TRP A 67 -1.82 0.04 -9.25
CA TRP A 67 -0.70 -0.30 -10.13
C TRP A 67 -1.10 -0.14 -11.60
N GLU A 68 -2.26 -0.67 -12.00
CA GLU A 68 -2.74 -0.56 -13.38
C GLU A 68 -2.90 0.89 -13.84
N LYS A 69 -3.36 1.77 -12.98
CA LYS A 69 -3.53 3.19 -13.32
C LYS A 69 -2.20 3.87 -13.64
N SER A 70 -1.10 3.40 -13.08
CA SER A 70 0.23 3.99 -13.27
C SER A 70 1.06 3.28 -14.32
N PHE A 71 0.96 1.96 -14.42
CA PHE A 71 1.86 1.13 -15.22
C PHE A 71 1.14 0.20 -16.21
N GLY A 72 -0.19 0.28 -16.29
CA GLY A 72 -0.99 -0.64 -17.09
C GLY A 72 -1.11 -2.02 -16.43
N MET A 73 -1.70 -2.96 -17.16
CA MET A 73 -1.98 -4.32 -16.65
C MET A 73 -0.72 -5.20 -16.71
N THR A 74 0.31 -4.81 -15.98
CA THR A 74 1.63 -5.47 -16.04
C THR A 74 1.96 -6.30 -14.82
N ASP A 75 1.21 -6.17 -13.72
CA ASP A 75 1.48 -6.93 -12.50
C ASP A 75 0.22 -7.10 -11.65
N ILE A 76 0.24 -8.11 -10.79
CA ILE A 76 -0.77 -8.35 -9.76
C ILE A 76 -0.08 -8.19 -8.42
N ILE A 77 -0.63 -7.32 -7.56
CA ILE A 77 -0.08 -7.04 -6.24
C ILE A 77 -0.69 -8.01 -5.24
N MET A 78 0.17 -8.69 -4.47
CA MET A 78 -0.24 -9.75 -3.55
C MET A 78 -0.10 -9.31 -2.09
N GLY A 79 -1.07 -9.70 -1.27
CA GLY A 79 -1.03 -9.54 0.18
C GLY A 79 -1.47 -8.17 0.67
N ASP A 80 -1.28 -7.94 1.96
CA ASP A 80 -1.57 -6.66 2.58
C ASP A 80 -0.51 -5.64 2.16
N ILE A 81 -0.93 -4.41 1.91
CA ILE A 81 -0.09 -3.36 1.35
C ILE A 81 -0.16 -2.08 2.19
N VAL A 82 0.81 -1.19 1.98
CA VAL A 82 0.83 0.13 2.62
C VAL A 82 1.04 1.20 1.55
N PHE A 83 0.34 2.32 1.68
CA PHE A 83 0.58 3.52 0.89
C PHE A 83 1.20 4.62 1.74
N THR A 84 2.22 5.26 1.20
CA THR A 84 2.89 6.43 1.79
C THR A 84 2.91 7.58 0.78
N GLY A 85 3.40 8.74 1.20
CA GLY A 85 3.35 9.97 0.40
C GLY A 85 4.54 10.19 -0.54
N GLY A 86 5.32 9.19 -0.82
CA GLY A 86 6.55 9.35 -1.58
C GLY A 86 7.74 9.51 -0.66
N THR A 87 8.86 9.99 -1.19
CA THR A 87 10.10 10.15 -0.42
C THR A 87 10.66 11.56 -0.57
N ASP A 88 11.37 12.02 0.47
CA ASP A 88 12.09 13.28 0.41
C ASP A 88 13.47 13.11 -0.21
N ASP A 89 14.27 14.20 -0.26
CA ASP A 89 15.60 14.20 -0.85
C ASP A 89 16.60 13.29 -0.10
N GLU A 90 16.30 12.95 1.15
CA GLU A 90 17.12 12.06 1.98
C GLU A 90 16.65 10.61 1.93
N GLY A 91 15.58 10.32 1.16
CA GLY A 91 15.02 8.97 1.04
C GLY A 91 14.06 8.57 2.15
N ASP A 92 13.69 9.51 3.02
CA ASP A 92 12.70 9.24 4.08
C ASP A 92 11.27 9.32 3.52
N ASN A 93 10.40 8.45 4.03
CA ASN A 93 9.00 8.47 3.63
C ASN A 93 8.30 9.73 4.09
N LEU A 94 7.51 10.31 3.20
CA LEU A 94 6.62 11.41 3.51
C LEU A 94 5.24 10.90 3.92
N ALA A 95 4.51 11.72 4.69
CA ALA A 95 3.14 11.39 5.06
C ALA A 95 2.25 11.26 3.83
N LEU A 96 1.34 10.30 3.86
CA LEU A 96 0.34 10.15 2.79
C LEU A 96 -0.56 11.39 2.79
N PRO A 97 -0.68 12.10 1.65
CA PRO A 97 -1.59 13.25 1.56
C PRO A 97 -3.02 12.87 1.91
N THR A 98 -3.72 13.79 2.58
CA THR A 98 -5.11 13.56 2.99
C THR A 98 -6.02 13.22 1.81
N ALA A 99 -5.80 13.83 0.66
CA ALA A 99 -6.60 13.55 -0.54
C ALA A 99 -6.48 12.08 -0.94
N TRP A 100 -5.27 11.51 -0.93
CA TRP A 100 -5.09 10.08 -1.21
C TRP A 100 -5.69 9.21 -0.12
N LEU A 101 -5.50 9.58 1.14
CA LEU A 101 -6.05 8.83 2.27
C LEU A 101 -7.57 8.68 2.15
N VAL A 102 -8.27 9.78 1.91
CA VAL A 102 -9.73 9.78 1.77
C VAL A 102 -10.17 8.94 0.57
N GLN A 103 -9.53 9.15 -0.57
CA GLN A 103 -9.86 8.44 -1.81
C GLN A 103 -9.68 6.93 -1.67
N LEU A 104 -8.57 6.50 -1.09
CA LEU A 104 -8.27 5.08 -0.90
C LEU A 104 -9.21 4.43 0.13
N GLN A 105 -9.52 5.13 1.21
CA GLN A 105 -10.47 4.63 2.21
C GLN A 105 -11.89 4.49 1.61
N GLU A 106 -12.32 5.44 0.81
CA GLU A 106 -13.62 5.37 0.13
C GLU A 106 -13.67 4.20 -0.85
N LEU A 107 -12.62 4.01 -1.63
CA LEU A 107 -12.53 2.88 -2.56
C LEU A 107 -12.58 1.55 -1.83
N ALA A 108 -11.81 1.40 -0.75
CA ALA A 108 -11.81 0.19 0.07
C ALA A 108 -13.17 -0.09 0.66
N GLY A 109 -13.84 0.94 1.19
CA GLY A 109 -15.17 0.80 1.77
C GLY A 109 -16.23 0.35 0.75
N LYS A 110 -16.20 0.92 -0.44
CA LYS A 110 -17.13 0.54 -1.52
C LYS A 110 -16.92 -0.89 -1.98
N LEU A 111 -15.67 -1.30 -2.19
CA LEU A 111 -15.35 -2.67 -2.63
C LEU A 111 -15.70 -3.69 -1.56
N ARG A 112 -15.48 -3.34 -0.30
CA ARG A 112 -15.84 -4.22 0.81
C ARG A 112 -17.35 -4.47 0.88
N GLU A 113 -18.17 -3.46 0.66
CA GLU A 113 -19.62 -3.60 0.61
C GLU A 113 -20.09 -4.54 -0.50
N VAL A 114 -19.41 -4.54 -1.64
CA VAL A 114 -19.83 -5.28 -2.84
C VAL A 114 -19.23 -6.68 -2.88
N LEU A 115 -17.97 -6.85 -2.46
CA LEU A 115 -17.19 -8.07 -2.68
C LEU A 115 -17.00 -8.94 -1.44
N VAL A 116 -17.31 -8.43 -0.26
CA VAL A 116 -17.12 -9.18 1.00
C VAL A 116 -18.42 -9.45 1.72
#